data_9d3ad908bd68cbda9ccc72f1416352ac
#
_entry.id   9d3ad908bd68cbda9ccc72f1416352ac
#
_cell.length_a   1.000
_cell.length_b   1.000
_cell.length_c   1.000
_cell.angle_alpha   90.00
_cell.angle_beta   90.00
_cell.angle_gamma   90.00
#
_symmetry.space_group_name_H-M   'P 1'
#
loop_
_entity.id
_entity.type
_entity.pdbx_description
1 polymer ?
#
loop_
_entity_poly.entity_id
_entity_poly.type
_entity_poly.pdbx_seq_one_letter_code
_entity_poly.pdbx_strand_id
1 'polypeptide(L)'
;MIVFLAIQIGIFIYQPDTWIATIAAITGILCVVFVGKGKISNYLFGLISVSLYAYISYTFQLYGEMMLNLLVYVPVQFIGFYFWRKNMTSENTVNNAGVEEVIAKALTAKQWVIVAITTIIGTFLYIELLKYLGSALAILDGATVVISIVAQILMVLRYREQWALWIIVNIMTISLWTAMYFQNGETSLPLLVMYVMYLCNSIYGYYNWIKLHRKHQQ
;
A
#
# COMPACT_ATOMS: atom_id res chain seq x y z
N MET A 1 -14.00 3.50 -7.75
CA MET A 1 -13.70 2.11 -8.15
C MET A 1 -13.86 1.90 -9.66
N ILE A 2 -15.06 2.08 -10.21
CA ILE A 2 -15.34 1.88 -11.67
C ILE A 2 -14.38 2.72 -12.53
N VAL A 3 -14.18 3.98 -12.20
CA VAL A 3 -13.27 4.89 -12.93
C VAL A 3 -11.83 4.37 -12.93
N PHE A 4 -11.33 3.90 -11.78
CA PHE A 4 -9.96 3.35 -11.68
C PHE A 4 -9.78 2.10 -12.53
N LEU A 5 -10.77 1.20 -12.51
CA LEU A 5 -10.75 -0.01 -13.35
C LEU A 5 -10.84 0.34 -14.83
N ALA A 6 -11.71 1.30 -15.21
CA ALA A 6 -11.84 1.74 -16.60
C ALA A 6 -10.53 2.37 -17.13
N ILE A 7 -9.86 3.19 -16.32
CA ILE A 7 -8.56 3.77 -16.68
C ILE A 7 -7.52 2.66 -16.88
N GLN A 8 -7.43 1.68 -15.96
CA GLN A 8 -6.46 0.60 -16.08
C GLN A 8 -6.71 -0.29 -17.29
N ILE A 9 -7.98 -0.59 -17.60
CA ILE A 9 -8.36 -1.33 -18.81
C ILE A 9 -8.01 -0.49 -20.05
N GLY A 10 -8.28 0.80 -20.05
CA GLY A 10 -7.91 1.70 -21.15
C GLY A 10 -6.41 1.73 -21.40
N ILE A 11 -5.59 1.75 -20.35
CA ILE A 11 -4.12 1.68 -20.46
C ILE A 11 -3.69 0.34 -21.04
N PHE A 12 -4.27 -0.77 -20.57
CA PHE A 12 -3.98 -2.10 -21.11
C PHE A 12 -4.29 -2.22 -22.61
N ILE A 13 -5.38 -1.59 -23.07
CA ILE A 13 -5.73 -1.55 -24.51
C ILE A 13 -4.74 -0.69 -25.30
N TYR A 14 -4.31 0.44 -24.72
CA TYR A 14 -3.38 1.37 -25.37
C TYR A 14 -1.94 0.85 -25.40
N GLN A 15 -1.49 0.25 -24.31
CA GLN A 15 -0.16 -0.33 -24.14
C GLN A 15 -0.31 -1.74 -23.55
N PRO A 16 -0.53 -2.77 -24.40
CA PRO A 16 -0.75 -4.13 -23.94
C PRO A 16 0.44 -4.63 -23.12
N ASP A 17 0.15 -5.11 -21.92
CA ASP A 17 1.08 -5.81 -21.05
C ASP A 17 0.65 -7.29 -20.92
N THR A 18 1.44 -8.09 -20.19
CA THR A 18 1.07 -9.47 -19.94
C THR A 18 -0.26 -9.57 -19.16
N TRP A 19 -1.06 -10.60 -19.44
CA TRP A 19 -2.30 -10.84 -18.70
C TRP A 19 -2.06 -10.99 -17.19
N ILE A 20 -0.89 -11.50 -16.79
CA ILE A 20 -0.47 -11.61 -15.38
C ILE A 20 -0.31 -10.22 -14.76
N ALA A 21 0.38 -9.30 -15.44
CA ALA A 21 0.55 -7.92 -14.97
C ALA A 21 -0.80 -7.19 -14.88
N THR A 22 -1.69 -7.43 -15.83
CA THR A 22 -3.05 -6.86 -15.82
C THR A 22 -3.86 -7.35 -14.62
N ILE A 23 -3.84 -8.66 -14.32
CA ILE A 23 -4.53 -9.20 -13.14
C ILE A 23 -3.91 -8.67 -11.85
N ALA A 24 -2.57 -8.58 -11.78
CA ALA A 24 -1.87 -8.02 -10.62
C ALA A 24 -2.29 -6.55 -10.37
N ALA A 25 -2.36 -5.74 -11.42
CA ALA A 25 -2.76 -4.33 -11.33
C ALA A 25 -4.23 -4.19 -10.91
N ILE A 26 -5.16 -4.92 -11.55
CA ILE A 26 -6.59 -4.88 -11.21
C ILE A 26 -6.81 -5.31 -9.76
N THR A 27 -6.22 -6.43 -9.35
CA THR A 27 -6.36 -6.92 -7.97
C THR A 27 -5.69 -6.00 -6.96
N GLY A 28 -4.58 -5.35 -7.31
CA GLY A 28 -3.94 -4.32 -6.50
C GLY A 28 -4.84 -3.10 -6.28
N ILE A 29 -5.47 -2.60 -7.35
CA ILE A 29 -6.42 -1.48 -7.25
C ILE A 29 -7.63 -1.86 -6.39
N LEU A 30 -8.19 -3.06 -6.57
CA LEU A 30 -9.28 -3.55 -5.75
C LEU A 30 -8.87 -3.65 -4.28
N CYS A 31 -7.67 -4.17 -3.99
CA CYS A 31 -7.11 -4.23 -2.66
C CYS A 31 -7.10 -2.85 -1.99
N VAL A 32 -6.44 -1.85 -2.59
CA VAL A 32 -6.30 -0.53 -1.97
C VAL A 32 -7.63 0.22 -1.83
N VAL A 33 -8.57 0.02 -2.76
CA VAL A 33 -9.92 0.59 -2.66
C VAL A 33 -10.70 -0.05 -1.51
N PHE A 34 -10.59 -1.37 -1.31
CA PHE A 34 -11.25 -2.04 -0.19
C PHE A 34 -10.61 -1.70 1.16
N VAL A 35 -9.28 -1.52 1.22
CA VAL A 35 -8.62 -0.94 2.41
C VAL A 35 -9.19 0.44 2.71
N GLY A 36 -9.30 1.31 1.70
CA GLY A 36 -9.87 2.65 1.85
C GLY A 36 -11.30 2.64 2.40
N LYS A 37 -12.09 1.61 2.06
CA LYS A 37 -13.46 1.40 2.56
C LYS A 37 -13.52 0.63 3.88
N GLY A 38 -12.40 0.18 4.44
CA GLY A 38 -12.36 -0.64 5.64
C GLY A 38 -12.92 -2.04 5.47
N LYS A 39 -12.91 -2.60 4.25
CA LYS A 39 -13.47 -3.91 3.92
C LYS A 39 -12.42 -5.02 4.01
N ILE A 40 -12.72 -6.12 4.71
CA ILE A 40 -11.80 -7.24 4.91
C ILE A 40 -11.41 -7.96 3.61
N SER A 41 -12.25 -7.87 2.57
CA SER A 41 -11.97 -8.44 1.23
C SER A 41 -10.69 -7.87 0.59
N ASN A 42 -10.14 -6.76 1.11
CA ASN A 42 -8.84 -6.23 0.67
C ASN A 42 -7.74 -7.30 0.72
N TYR A 43 -7.72 -8.15 1.76
CA TYR A 43 -6.68 -9.16 1.95
C TYR A 43 -6.71 -10.26 0.88
N LEU A 44 -7.89 -10.62 0.36
CA LEU A 44 -8.00 -11.58 -0.75
C LEU A 44 -7.40 -11.00 -2.03
N PHE A 45 -7.79 -9.79 -2.39
CA PHE A 45 -7.26 -9.13 -3.58
C PHE A 45 -5.79 -8.76 -3.42
N GLY A 46 -5.38 -8.36 -2.21
CA GLY A 46 -3.99 -8.11 -1.86
C GLY A 46 -3.13 -9.36 -2.03
N LEU A 47 -3.57 -10.52 -1.54
CA LEU A 47 -2.82 -11.78 -1.68
C LEU A 47 -2.59 -12.13 -3.15
N ILE A 48 -3.62 -12.02 -4.00
CA ILE A 48 -3.48 -12.27 -5.44
C ILE A 48 -2.47 -11.28 -6.05
N SER A 49 -2.65 -9.99 -5.79
CA SER A 49 -1.80 -8.94 -6.35
C SER A 49 -0.33 -9.12 -5.96
N VAL A 50 -0.01 -9.25 -4.67
CA VAL A 50 1.39 -9.36 -4.21
C VAL A 50 2.05 -10.66 -4.66
N SER A 51 1.30 -11.76 -4.77
CA SER A 51 1.83 -13.03 -5.28
C SER A 51 2.19 -12.94 -6.75
N LEU A 52 1.31 -12.35 -7.57
CA LEU A 52 1.58 -12.14 -8.99
C LEU A 52 2.70 -11.12 -9.21
N TYR A 53 2.75 -10.06 -8.39
CA TYR A 53 3.82 -9.06 -8.45
C TYR A 53 5.17 -9.67 -8.08
N ALA A 54 5.23 -10.57 -7.08
CA ALA A 54 6.44 -11.32 -6.76
C ALA A 54 6.92 -12.17 -7.95
N TYR A 55 5.99 -12.84 -8.65
CA TYR A 55 6.32 -13.60 -9.86
C TYR A 55 6.85 -12.69 -10.97
N ILE A 56 6.19 -11.56 -11.24
CA ILE A 56 6.64 -10.57 -12.24
C ILE A 56 8.03 -10.07 -11.88
N SER A 57 8.26 -9.68 -10.62
CA SER A 57 9.57 -9.21 -10.15
C SER A 57 10.67 -10.28 -10.35
N TYR A 58 10.35 -11.55 -10.14
CA TYR A 58 11.26 -12.66 -10.43
C TYR A 58 11.63 -12.73 -11.93
N THR A 59 10.64 -12.61 -12.84
CA THR A 59 10.90 -12.66 -14.30
C THR A 59 11.75 -11.49 -14.79
N PHE A 60 11.62 -10.32 -14.15
CA PHE A 60 12.46 -9.14 -14.42
C PHE A 60 13.78 -9.12 -13.63
N GLN A 61 14.13 -10.19 -12.91
CA GLN A 61 15.33 -10.28 -12.06
C GLN A 61 15.40 -9.22 -10.94
N LEU A 62 14.25 -8.68 -10.55
CA LEU A 62 14.09 -7.75 -9.43
C LEU A 62 13.95 -8.54 -8.11
N TYR A 63 15.02 -9.23 -7.73
CA TYR A 63 14.98 -10.17 -6.60
C TYR A 63 14.64 -9.49 -5.26
N GLY A 64 15.04 -8.22 -5.07
CA GLY A 64 14.68 -7.44 -3.88
C GLY A 64 13.16 -7.25 -3.74
N GLU A 65 12.51 -6.81 -4.82
CA GLU A 65 11.05 -6.67 -4.88
C GLU A 65 10.35 -8.03 -4.75
N MET A 66 10.86 -9.07 -5.40
CA MET A 66 10.34 -10.43 -5.25
C MET A 66 10.35 -10.87 -3.78
N MET A 67 11.49 -10.73 -3.10
CA MET A 67 11.63 -11.12 -1.70
C MET A 67 10.75 -10.28 -0.78
N LEU A 68 10.64 -8.96 -1.00
CA LEU A 68 9.75 -8.07 -0.23
C LEU A 68 8.30 -8.54 -0.35
N ASN A 69 7.83 -8.80 -1.56
CA ASN A 69 6.46 -9.24 -1.77
C ASN A 69 6.20 -10.63 -1.19
N LEU A 70 7.09 -11.59 -1.42
CA LEU A 70 6.92 -12.97 -1.00
C LEU A 70 7.11 -13.16 0.52
N LEU A 71 8.14 -12.55 1.10
CA LEU A 71 8.53 -12.79 2.50
C LEU A 71 7.90 -11.81 3.48
N VAL A 72 7.46 -10.63 3.01
CA VAL A 72 6.85 -9.61 3.87
C VAL A 72 5.36 -9.45 3.55
N TYR A 73 5.03 -9.08 2.31
CA TYR A 73 3.64 -8.74 2.01
C TYR A 73 2.71 -9.95 1.97
N VAL A 74 3.13 -11.11 1.45
CA VAL A 74 2.28 -12.32 1.47
C VAL A 74 1.94 -12.75 2.90
N PRO A 75 2.88 -12.93 3.85
CA PRO A 75 2.56 -13.22 5.24
C PRO A 75 1.65 -12.17 5.89
N VAL A 76 1.89 -10.89 5.59
CA VAL A 76 1.09 -9.80 6.15
C VAL A 76 -0.38 -9.87 5.69
N GLN A 77 -0.70 -10.40 4.49
CA GLN A 77 -2.09 -10.60 4.09
C GLN A 77 -2.82 -11.55 5.04
N PHE A 78 -2.19 -12.66 5.45
CA PHE A 78 -2.80 -13.62 6.40
C PHE A 78 -2.89 -13.05 7.81
N ILE A 79 -1.81 -12.42 8.28
CA ILE A 79 -1.77 -11.79 9.61
C ILE A 79 -2.82 -10.68 9.71
N GLY A 80 -2.88 -9.81 8.72
CA GLY A 80 -3.83 -8.70 8.68
C GLY A 80 -5.27 -9.18 8.59
N PHE A 81 -5.55 -10.17 7.75
CA PHE A 81 -6.87 -10.80 7.68
C PHE A 81 -7.32 -11.32 9.05
N TYR A 82 -6.47 -12.06 9.76
CA TYR A 82 -6.77 -12.59 11.09
C TYR A 82 -7.05 -11.46 12.09
N PHE A 83 -6.19 -10.43 12.13
CA PHE A 83 -6.36 -9.29 13.05
C PHE A 83 -7.63 -8.49 12.75
N TRP A 84 -7.94 -8.23 11.48
CA TRP A 84 -9.15 -7.51 11.12
C TRP A 84 -10.39 -8.34 11.46
N ARG A 85 -10.44 -9.61 11.05
CA ARG A 85 -11.57 -10.50 11.31
C ARG A 85 -11.88 -10.63 12.81
N LYS A 86 -10.86 -10.82 13.64
CA LYS A 86 -11.01 -10.89 15.09
C LYS A 86 -11.65 -9.63 15.68
N ASN A 87 -11.27 -8.48 15.18
CA ASN A 87 -11.77 -7.20 15.70
C ASN A 87 -13.12 -6.78 15.09
N MET A 88 -13.46 -7.26 13.89
CA MET A 88 -14.79 -7.04 13.30
C MET A 88 -15.86 -7.86 14.02
N THR A 89 -15.60 -9.12 14.34
CA THR A 89 -16.57 -10.04 14.99
C THR A 89 -16.89 -9.64 16.41
N SER A 90 -15.93 -9.06 17.15
CA SER A 90 -16.10 -8.68 18.56
C SER A 90 -16.97 -7.44 18.77
N GLU A 91 -17.10 -6.57 17.75
CA GLU A 91 -17.74 -5.26 17.87
C GLU A 91 -19.06 -5.15 17.07
N ASN A 92 -19.33 -6.05 16.12
CA ASN A 92 -20.58 -6.10 15.35
C ASN A 92 -21.79 -6.63 16.15
N THR A 93 -21.57 -7.13 17.36
CA THR A 93 -22.65 -7.55 18.25
C THR A 93 -23.47 -6.38 18.79
N VAL A 94 -23.00 -5.15 18.64
CA VAL A 94 -23.62 -3.94 19.19
C VAL A 94 -24.37 -3.10 18.14
N ASN A 95 -24.07 -3.24 16.84
CA ASN A 95 -24.72 -2.45 15.80
C ASN A 95 -25.39 -3.34 14.73
N ASN A 96 -26.72 -3.37 14.75
CA ASN A 96 -27.62 -4.06 13.81
C ASN A 96 -27.53 -3.65 12.32
N ALA A 97 -26.45 -3.09 11.86
CA ALA A 97 -26.32 -2.53 10.51
C ALA A 97 -25.49 -3.40 9.58
N GLY A 98 -25.54 -4.72 9.59
CA GLY A 98 -25.19 -5.66 8.50
C GLY A 98 -23.98 -5.37 7.57
N VAL A 99 -23.20 -4.33 7.83
CA VAL A 99 -22.06 -3.91 7.02
C VAL A 99 -20.78 -4.12 7.81
N GLU A 100 -20.02 -5.15 7.43
CA GLU A 100 -18.71 -5.44 8.01
C GLU A 100 -17.69 -4.36 7.61
N GLU A 101 -17.48 -3.37 8.47
CA GLU A 101 -16.45 -2.33 8.33
C GLU A 101 -15.44 -2.45 9.46
N VAL A 102 -14.16 -2.17 9.16
CA VAL A 102 -13.09 -2.17 10.16
C VAL A 102 -13.26 -0.99 11.12
N ILE A 103 -13.03 -1.22 12.41
CA ILE A 103 -12.98 -0.14 13.40
C ILE A 103 -11.61 0.52 13.35
N ALA A 104 -11.59 1.71 12.79
CA ALA A 104 -10.38 2.51 12.67
C ALA A 104 -9.97 3.09 14.04
N LYS A 105 -8.66 2.98 14.36
CA LYS A 105 -8.03 3.59 15.53
C LYS A 105 -7.31 4.87 15.14
N ALA A 106 -7.03 5.71 16.14
CA ALA A 106 -6.15 6.86 16.01
C ALA A 106 -4.93 6.69 16.92
N LEU A 107 -3.76 7.10 16.45
CA LEU A 107 -2.55 7.16 17.27
C LEU A 107 -2.68 8.26 18.32
N THR A 108 -2.27 7.98 19.54
CA THR A 108 -2.04 9.00 20.55
C THR A 108 -0.79 9.82 20.21
N ALA A 109 -0.64 11.03 20.78
CA ALA A 109 0.54 11.86 20.55
C ALA A 109 1.85 11.11 20.89
N LYS A 110 1.87 10.31 21.97
CA LYS A 110 3.02 9.49 22.35
C LYS A 110 3.33 8.42 21.30
N GLN A 111 2.32 7.73 20.78
CA GLN A 111 2.49 6.72 19.72
C GLN A 111 2.96 7.36 18.41
N TRP A 112 2.47 8.57 18.08
CA TRP A 112 2.95 9.33 16.92
C TRP A 112 4.47 9.61 17.00
N VAL A 113 4.94 10.06 18.19
CA VAL A 113 6.36 10.31 18.41
C VAL A 113 7.17 9.02 18.25
N ILE A 114 6.70 7.91 18.80
CA ILE A 114 7.36 6.60 18.66
C ILE A 114 7.44 6.19 17.20
N VAL A 115 6.32 6.25 16.46
CA VAL A 115 6.28 5.91 15.03
C VAL A 115 7.21 6.80 14.22
N ALA A 116 7.21 8.12 14.47
CA ALA A 116 8.08 9.05 13.77
C ALA A 116 9.57 8.74 14.04
N ILE A 117 9.97 8.56 15.29
CA ILE A 117 11.36 8.26 15.68
C ILE A 117 11.80 6.92 15.07
N THR A 118 11.00 5.86 15.19
CA THR A 118 11.34 4.55 14.63
C THR A 118 11.43 4.58 13.11
N THR A 119 10.56 5.33 12.44
CA THR A 119 10.61 5.51 10.98
C THR A 119 11.89 6.25 10.58
N ILE A 120 12.24 7.35 11.24
CA ILE A 120 13.45 8.13 10.94
C ILE A 120 14.71 7.29 11.16
N ILE A 121 14.83 6.63 12.31
CA ILE A 121 15.99 5.80 12.63
C ILE A 121 16.08 4.62 11.66
N GLY A 122 14.96 3.91 11.42
CA GLY A 122 14.93 2.79 10.49
C GLY A 122 15.31 3.20 9.07
N THR A 123 14.81 4.33 8.60
CA THR A 123 15.17 4.89 7.28
C THR A 123 16.66 5.21 7.21
N PHE A 124 17.22 5.87 8.21
CA PHE A 124 18.64 6.18 8.24
C PHE A 124 19.51 4.91 8.19
N LEU A 125 19.23 3.94 9.04
CA LEU A 125 19.98 2.68 9.10
C LEU A 125 19.87 1.90 7.78
N TYR A 126 18.69 1.86 7.18
CA TYR A 126 18.47 1.15 5.93
C TYR A 126 19.14 1.84 4.73
N ILE A 127 19.14 3.18 4.69
CA ILE A 127 19.88 3.96 3.69
C ILE A 127 21.38 3.67 3.78
N GLU A 128 21.97 3.66 5.00
CA GLU A 128 23.39 3.36 5.16
C GLU A 128 23.72 1.92 4.72
N LEU A 129 22.84 0.95 5.01
CA LEU A 129 22.98 -0.40 4.50
C LEU A 129 22.95 -0.45 2.95
N LEU A 130 22.00 0.25 2.32
CA LEU A 130 21.90 0.30 0.86
C LEU A 130 23.10 0.98 0.20
N LYS A 131 23.64 2.02 0.81
CA LYS A 131 24.88 2.66 0.36
C LYS A 131 26.08 1.69 0.43
N TYR A 132 26.18 0.97 1.55
CA TYR A 132 27.22 -0.07 1.72
C TYR A 132 27.10 -1.18 0.66
N LEU A 133 25.89 -1.55 0.26
CA LEU A 133 25.62 -2.52 -0.80
C LEU A 133 25.77 -1.94 -2.23
N GLY A 134 26.09 -0.64 -2.37
CA GLY A 134 26.34 0.01 -3.66
C GLY A 134 25.07 0.42 -4.42
N SER A 135 23.93 0.57 -3.76
CA SER A 135 22.70 1.06 -4.41
C SER A 135 22.86 2.52 -4.89
N ALA A 136 22.58 2.77 -6.17
CA ALA A 136 22.64 4.11 -6.77
C ALA A 136 21.57 5.08 -6.24
N LEU A 137 20.42 4.55 -5.79
CA LEU A 137 19.26 5.32 -5.33
C LEU A 137 18.95 5.06 -3.85
N ALA A 138 19.97 4.73 -3.04
CA ALA A 138 19.85 4.31 -1.65
C ALA A 138 18.93 5.18 -0.78
N ILE A 139 18.95 6.51 -0.97
CA ILE A 139 18.14 7.43 -0.17
C ILE A 139 16.65 7.26 -0.49
N LEU A 140 16.30 7.26 -1.77
CA LEU A 140 14.91 7.20 -2.19
C LEU A 140 14.31 5.82 -1.96
N ASP A 141 15.04 4.78 -2.35
CA ASP A 141 14.64 3.38 -2.15
C ASP A 141 14.51 3.08 -0.65
N GLY A 142 15.50 3.46 0.15
CA GLY A 142 15.51 3.20 1.58
C GLY A 142 14.37 3.88 2.32
N ALA A 143 14.09 5.14 2.01
CA ALA A 143 12.98 5.86 2.62
C ALA A 143 11.63 5.26 2.21
N THR A 144 11.44 4.96 0.93
CA THR A 144 10.18 4.40 0.42
C THR A 144 9.88 3.04 1.05
N VAL A 145 10.87 2.15 1.14
CA VAL A 145 10.71 0.80 1.73
C VAL A 145 10.34 0.88 3.21
N VAL A 146 11.10 1.65 4.00
CA VAL A 146 10.85 1.72 5.46
C VAL A 146 9.50 2.37 5.75
N ILE A 147 9.16 3.47 5.09
CA ILE A 147 7.86 4.13 5.29
C ILE A 147 6.72 3.19 4.87
N SER A 148 6.87 2.42 3.79
CA SER A 148 5.87 1.44 3.35
C SER A 148 5.66 0.33 4.37
N ILE A 149 6.73 -0.20 4.96
CA ILE A 149 6.65 -1.23 6.02
C ILE A 149 5.90 -0.67 7.24
N VAL A 150 6.22 0.54 7.68
CA VAL A 150 5.54 1.19 8.80
C VAL A 150 4.06 1.44 8.48
N ALA A 151 3.75 1.95 7.28
CA ALA A 151 2.39 2.14 6.82
C ALA A 151 1.59 0.82 6.82
N GLN A 152 2.22 -0.26 6.36
CA GLN A 152 1.62 -1.59 6.33
C GLN A 152 1.35 -2.13 7.75
N ILE A 153 2.26 -1.93 8.70
CA ILE A 153 2.06 -2.29 10.11
C ILE A 153 0.88 -1.51 10.69
N LEU A 154 0.83 -0.20 10.47
CA LEU A 154 -0.30 0.63 10.93
C LEU A 154 -1.63 0.20 10.29
N MET A 155 -1.62 -0.25 9.03
CA MET A 155 -2.80 -0.79 8.35
C MET A 155 -3.31 -2.05 9.06
N VAL A 156 -2.44 -3.02 9.33
CA VAL A 156 -2.78 -4.26 10.04
C VAL A 156 -3.34 -3.95 11.44
N LEU A 157 -2.76 -3.00 12.14
CA LEU A 157 -3.18 -2.54 13.46
C LEU A 157 -4.40 -1.60 13.42
N ARG A 158 -4.91 -1.28 12.24
CA ARG A 158 -6.10 -0.47 11.99
C ARG A 158 -5.96 1.00 12.37
N TYR A 159 -4.77 1.57 12.32
CA TYR A 159 -4.55 2.99 12.56
C TYR A 159 -4.81 3.82 11.30
N ARG A 160 -5.62 4.88 11.42
CA ARG A 160 -5.96 5.77 10.28
C ARG A 160 -4.75 6.52 9.74
N GLU A 161 -3.73 6.71 10.57
CA GLU A 161 -2.50 7.42 10.23
C GLU A 161 -1.65 6.71 9.17
N GLN A 162 -1.88 5.42 8.92
CA GLN A 162 -1.30 4.71 7.78
C GLN A 162 -1.44 5.48 6.46
N TRP A 163 -2.59 6.16 6.28
CA TRP A 163 -2.89 6.88 5.05
C TRP A 163 -1.99 8.09 4.80
N ALA A 164 -1.56 8.78 5.87
CA ALA A 164 -0.57 9.84 5.75
C ALA A 164 0.77 9.31 5.22
N LEU A 165 1.21 8.14 5.69
CA LEU A 165 2.42 7.50 5.20
C LEU A 165 2.27 7.02 3.75
N TRP A 166 1.14 6.43 3.39
CA TRP A 166 0.86 6.04 2.00
C TRP A 166 0.82 7.24 1.04
N ILE A 167 0.30 8.40 1.47
CA ILE A 167 0.36 9.63 0.67
C ILE A 167 1.81 10.02 0.41
N ILE A 168 2.67 10.00 1.43
CA ILE A 168 4.10 10.32 1.30
C ILE A 168 4.78 9.35 0.34
N VAL A 169 4.59 8.05 0.52
CA VAL A 169 5.16 7.00 -0.36
C VAL A 169 4.73 7.21 -1.81
N ASN A 170 3.44 7.43 -2.07
CA ASN A 170 2.95 7.61 -3.43
C ASN A 170 3.52 8.87 -4.09
N ILE A 171 3.65 9.99 -3.36
CA ILE A 171 4.29 11.21 -3.88
C ILE A 171 5.74 10.95 -4.23
N MET A 172 6.51 10.28 -3.34
CA MET A 172 7.90 9.94 -3.59
C MET A 172 8.06 9.03 -4.81
N THR A 173 7.19 8.03 -4.94
CA THR A 173 7.24 7.08 -6.05
C THR A 173 6.84 7.73 -7.38
N ILE A 174 5.82 8.58 -7.39
CA ILE A 174 5.46 9.38 -8.59
C ILE A 174 6.62 10.26 -9.01
N SER A 175 7.29 10.93 -8.06
CA SER A 175 8.44 11.78 -8.33
C SER A 175 9.62 10.99 -8.92
N LEU A 176 9.87 9.78 -8.39
CA LEU A 176 10.89 8.87 -8.90
C LEU A 176 10.62 8.48 -10.37
N TRP A 177 9.44 7.97 -10.68
CA TRP A 177 9.08 7.57 -12.04
C TRP A 177 9.06 8.72 -13.02
N THR A 178 8.66 9.92 -12.58
CA THR A 178 8.71 11.14 -13.37
C THR A 178 10.16 11.55 -13.67
N ALA A 179 11.05 11.48 -12.67
CA ALA A 179 12.47 11.79 -12.87
C ALA A 179 13.13 10.80 -13.83
N MET A 180 12.83 9.51 -13.72
CA MET A 180 13.34 8.47 -14.65
C MET A 180 12.89 8.74 -16.09
N TYR A 181 11.66 9.18 -16.30
CA TYR A 181 11.17 9.57 -17.62
C TYR A 181 12.00 10.68 -18.25
N PHE A 182 12.29 11.74 -17.48
CA PHE A 182 13.08 12.87 -17.98
C PHE A 182 14.55 12.52 -18.22
N GLN A 183 15.11 11.54 -17.49
CA GLN A 183 16.50 11.12 -17.64
C GLN A 183 16.70 10.13 -18.79
N ASN A 184 15.83 9.17 -18.94
CA ASN A 184 16.03 8.01 -19.83
C ASN A 184 15.08 8.02 -21.04
N GLY A 185 14.09 8.91 -21.09
CA GLY A 185 13.06 8.93 -22.12
C GLY A 185 12.08 7.74 -22.08
N GLU A 186 12.29 6.81 -21.15
CA GLU A 186 11.48 5.62 -20.98
C GLU A 186 10.89 5.58 -19.58
N THR A 187 9.57 5.47 -19.49
CA THR A 187 8.86 5.18 -18.25
C THR A 187 7.72 4.22 -18.52
N SER A 188 7.35 3.43 -17.53
CA SER A 188 6.12 2.67 -17.58
C SER A 188 4.94 3.60 -17.27
N LEU A 189 4.28 4.10 -18.31
CA LEU A 189 3.06 4.90 -18.15
C LEU A 189 2.00 4.19 -17.29
N PRO A 190 1.78 2.86 -17.45
CA PRO A 190 0.87 2.12 -16.56
C PRO A 190 1.22 2.24 -15.09
N LEU A 191 2.51 2.17 -14.73
CA LEU A 191 2.95 2.31 -13.33
C LEU A 191 2.75 3.73 -12.81
N LEU A 192 3.11 4.73 -13.59
CA LEU A 192 2.91 6.13 -13.18
C LEU A 192 1.43 6.41 -12.91
N VAL A 193 0.53 6.01 -13.80
CA VAL A 193 -0.91 6.18 -13.63
C VAL A 193 -1.44 5.38 -12.44
N MET A 194 -0.94 4.16 -12.22
CA MET A 194 -1.29 3.35 -11.05
C MET A 194 -0.94 4.08 -9.74
N TYR A 195 0.25 4.67 -9.63
CA TYR A 195 0.65 5.42 -8.43
C TYR A 195 -0.15 6.71 -8.24
N VAL A 196 -0.53 7.40 -9.31
CA VAL A 196 -1.48 8.53 -9.22
C VAL A 196 -2.84 8.06 -8.68
N MET A 197 -3.34 6.92 -9.14
CA MET A 197 -4.58 6.34 -8.62
C MET A 197 -4.45 5.92 -7.15
N TYR A 198 -3.30 5.38 -6.75
CA TYR A 198 -3.02 5.05 -5.36
C TYR A 198 -2.96 6.29 -4.48
N LEU A 199 -2.39 7.39 -4.97
CA LEU A 199 -2.40 8.68 -4.26
C LEU A 199 -3.82 9.19 -4.06
N CYS A 200 -4.64 9.21 -5.10
CA CYS A 200 -6.06 9.59 -5.00
C CYS A 200 -6.82 8.70 -4.00
N ASN A 201 -6.58 7.38 -4.05
CA ASN A 201 -7.18 6.44 -3.10
C ASN A 201 -6.68 6.67 -1.67
N SER A 202 -5.42 7.01 -1.48
CA SER A 202 -4.85 7.28 -0.15
C SER A 202 -5.47 8.52 0.48
N ILE A 203 -5.70 9.57 -0.30
CA ILE A 203 -6.42 10.77 0.15
C ILE A 203 -7.88 10.42 0.53
N TYR A 204 -8.58 9.68 -0.34
CA TYR A 204 -9.94 9.21 -0.04
C TYR A 204 -9.96 8.34 1.23
N GLY A 205 -9.05 7.38 1.34
CA GLY A 205 -8.93 6.47 2.48
C GLY A 205 -8.70 7.22 3.80
N TYR A 206 -7.84 8.24 3.80
CA TYR A 206 -7.61 9.08 4.96
C TYR A 206 -8.90 9.75 5.47
N TYR A 207 -9.65 10.39 4.57
CA TYR A 207 -10.92 11.00 4.94
C TYR A 207 -11.97 9.98 5.41
N ASN A 208 -12.06 8.84 4.72
CA ASN A 208 -13.02 7.80 5.09
C ASN A 208 -12.69 7.18 6.45
N TRP A 209 -11.42 6.91 6.74
CA TRP A 209 -11.00 6.34 8.02
C TRP A 209 -11.15 7.32 9.19
N ILE A 210 -11.06 8.62 8.96
CA ILE A 210 -11.44 9.63 9.97
C ILE A 210 -12.93 9.51 10.30
N LYS A 211 -13.80 9.35 9.29
CA LYS A 211 -15.24 9.15 9.51
C LYS A 211 -15.53 7.86 10.26
N LEU A 212 -14.91 6.74 9.84
CA LEU A 212 -15.03 5.45 10.52
C LEU A 212 -14.61 5.55 11.99
N HIS A 213 -13.50 6.19 12.28
CA HIS A 213 -13.04 6.38 13.65
C HIS A 213 -14.04 7.17 14.49
N ARG A 214 -14.61 8.29 13.96
CA ARG A 214 -15.61 9.10 14.68
C ARG A 214 -16.93 8.36 14.92
N LYS A 215 -17.36 7.55 13.95
CA LYS A 215 -18.61 6.75 14.04
C LYS A 215 -18.57 5.76 15.22
N HIS A 216 -17.40 5.28 15.60
CA HIS A 216 -17.25 4.31 16.69
C HIS A 216 -16.92 4.93 18.04
N GLN A 217 -16.84 6.27 18.13
CA GLN A 217 -16.69 6.99 19.39
C GLN A 217 -18.03 7.52 19.93
N GLN A 218 -19.08 7.49 19.11
CA GLN A 218 -20.46 7.83 19.47
C GLN A 218 -21.22 6.56 19.88
#